data_06ff2a901426d8a7b87655079e45ca48
#
_entry.id   06ff2a901426d8a7b87655079e45ca48
#
_cell.length_a   1.000
_cell.length_b   1.000
_cell.length_c   1.000
_cell.angle_alpha   90.00
_cell.angle_beta   90.00
_cell.angle_gamma   90.00
#
_symmetry.space_group_name_H-M   'P 1'
#
loop_
_entity.id
_entity.type
_entity.pdbx_description
1 polymer ?
#
loop_
_entity_poly.entity_id
_entity_poly.type
_entity_poly.pdbx_seq_one_letter_code
_entity_poly.pdbx_strand_id
1 'polypeptide(L)'
;MANLVYGPGFSNEPPFSAAEVSPEGRPPRSAELYAAGRVIGFKCFDANFEFMKCKAKESHPTACEVQGTEVHKCVYDLFKQFAAKAPQEFVAYAQCIDDEDLRVYKCKDTQKAFERTFYAAA
;
A
#
# COMPACT_ATOMS: atom_id res chain seq x y z
N MET A 1 -21.07 -0.23 -21.49
CA MET A 1 -20.47 0.15 -21.14
C MET A 1 -20.27 1.31 -21.04
N ALA A 2 -20.65 1.82 -20.73
CA ALA A 2 -20.62 2.97 -20.67
C ALA A 2 -19.60 3.60 -20.08
N ASN A 3 -18.97 3.13 -19.52
CA ASN A 3 -18.02 3.67 -18.96
C ASN A 3 -16.98 4.03 -19.69
N LEU A 4 -17.05 4.39 -20.68
CA LEU A 4 -16.03 4.78 -21.54
C LEU A 4 -15.69 6.20 -21.46
N VAL A 5 -15.93 6.85 -20.38
CA VAL A 5 -15.53 8.21 -20.19
C VAL A 5 -14.22 8.25 -19.45
N TYR A 6 -13.26 8.94 -20.02
CA TYR A 6 -11.95 9.00 -19.46
C TYR A 6 -11.58 10.44 -19.28
N GLY A 7 -11.71 10.96 -18.20
CA GLY A 7 -11.31 12.32 -17.91
C GLY A 7 -11.28 12.50 -16.43
N PRO A 8 -10.84 13.68 -15.98
CA PRO A 8 -10.86 13.95 -14.54
C PRO A 8 -12.27 13.80 -14.00
N GLY A 9 -12.41 13.11 -12.91
CA GLY A 9 -13.69 12.90 -12.29
C GLY A 9 -14.48 11.73 -12.82
N PHE A 10 -13.98 11.05 -13.83
CA PHE A 10 -14.64 9.89 -14.38
C PHE A 10 -13.74 8.69 -14.21
N SER A 11 -14.09 7.83 -13.30
CA SER A 11 -13.32 6.62 -13.05
C SER A 11 -14.29 5.49 -12.82
N ASN A 12 -14.02 4.35 -13.43
CA ASN A 12 -14.78 3.15 -13.19
C ASN A 12 -14.17 2.32 -12.08
N GLU A 13 -13.10 2.80 -11.50
CA GLU A 13 -12.46 2.08 -10.43
C GLU A 13 -13.22 2.25 -9.13
N PRO A 14 -13.27 1.21 -8.30
CA PRO A 14 -13.90 1.35 -7.00
C PRO A 14 -13.10 2.30 -6.12
N PRO A 15 -13.73 2.87 -5.09
CA PRO A 15 -12.99 3.72 -4.16
C PRO A 15 -11.87 2.93 -3.47
N PHE A 16 -10.88 3.65 -2.98
CA PHE A 16 -9.80 3.02 -2.24
C PHE A 16 -10.34 2.39 -0.96
N SER A 17 -9.78 1.24 -0.60
CA SER A 17 -10.19 0.56 0.63
C SER A 17 -9.11 -0.42 1.04
N ALA A 18 -8.55 -0.23 2.22
CA ALA A 18 -7.56 -1.17 2.73
C ALA A 18 -8.16 -2.55 2.98
N ALA A 19 -9.45 -2.61 3.30
CA ALA A 19 -10.11 -3.88 3.60
C ALA A 19 -10.20 -4.80 2.38
N GLU A 20 -10.20 -4.23 1.19
CA GLU A 20 -10.31 -5.02 -0.05
C GLU A 20 -8.97 -5.55 -0.53
N VAL A 21 -7.87 -5.05 0.02
CA VAL A 21 -6.55 -5.46 -0.41
C VAL A 21 -6.16 -6.72 0.35
N SER A 22 -6.12 -7.83 -0.36
CA SER A 22 -5.78 -9.12 0.24
C SER A 22 -5.38 -10.09 -0.87
N PRO A 23 -4.72 -11.20 -0.52
CA PRO A 23 -4.40 -12.21 -1.54
C PRO A 23 -5.64 -12.80 -2.18
N GLU A 24 -6.76 -12.88 -1.43
CA GLU A 24 -8.03 -13.40 -1.95
C GLU A 24 -8.87 -12.33 -2.62
N GLY A 25 -8.61 -11.08 -2.31
CA GLY A 25 -9.35 -9.96 -2.88
C GLY A 25 -8.62 -9.38 -4.07
N ARG A 26 -8.31 -8.09 -3.99
CA ARG A 26 -7.59 -7.43 -5.07
C ARG A 26 -6.22 -6.98 -4.61
N PRO A 27 -5.25 -6.84 -5.53
CA PRO A 27 -3.97 -6.28 -5.17
C PRO A 27 -4.10 -4.78 -4.87
N PRO A 28 -3.15 -4.20 -4.15
CA PRO A 28 -3.19 -2.77 -3.91
C PRO A 28 -2.93 -2.00 -5.20
N ARG A 29 -3.60 -0.86 -5.34
CA ARG A 29 -3.34 0.05 -6.45
C ARG A 29 -2.14 0.93 -6.13
N SER A 30 -1.62 1.61 -7.16
CA SER A 30 -0.40 2.42 -7.00
C SER A 30 -0.53 3.43 -5.87
N ALA A 31 -1.64 4.17 -5.81
CA ALA A 31 -1.82 5.17 -4.77
C ALA A 31 -1.85 4.53 -3.37
N GLU A 32 -2.43 3.33 -3.27
CA GLU A 32 -2.47 2.61 -2.01
C GLU A 32 -1.09 2.15 -1.57
N LEU A 33 -0.28 1.71 -2.52
CA LEU A 33 1.10 1.32 -2.20
C LEU A 33 1.93 2.52 -1.76
N TYR A 34 1.75 3.66 -2.42
CA TYR A 34 2.45 4.86 -2.01
C TYR A 34 2.00 5.32 -0.63
N ALA A 35 0.69 5.22 -0.34
CA ALA A 35 0.19 5.59 0.98
C ALA A 35 0.76 4.68 2.07
N ALA A 36 0.98 3.42 1.75
CA ALA A 36 1.51 2.45 2.71
C ALA A 36 3.03 2.47 2.80
N GLY A 37 3.72 3.16 1.88
CA GLY A 37 5.15 3.01 1.68
C GLY A 37 6.00 3.22 2.92
N ARG A 38 5.75 4.28 3.69
CA ARG A 38 6.54 4.55 4.88
C ARG A 38 6.32 3.50 5.95
N VAL A 39 5.07 3.08 6.13
CA VAL A 39 4.76 2.05 7.12
C VAL A 39 5.36 0.71 6.71
N ILE A 40 5.28 0.38 5.42
CA ILE A 40 5.92 -0.84 4.92
C ILE A 40 7.42 -0.80 5.20
N GLY A 41 8.05 0.34 4.95
CA GLY A 41 9.48 0.48 5.19
C GLY A 41 9.88 0.24 6.63
N PHE A 42 9.03 0.66 7.58
CA PHE A 42 9.31 0.44 8.99
C PHE A 42 8.91 -0.94 9.46
N LYS A 43 7.68 -1.36 9.14
CA LYS A 43 7.12 -2.58 9.72
C LYS A 43 7.59 -3.84 9.02
N CYS A 44 7.91 -3.75 7.75
CA CYS A 44 8.36 -4.90 6.97
C CYS A 44 9.85 -4.82 6.65
N PHE A 45 10.60 -4.06 7.43
CA PHE A 45 12.02 -3.87 7.18
C PHE A 45 12.78 -5.20 7.17
N ASP A 46 12.56 -6.04 8.17
CA ASP A 46 13.30 -7.28 8.28
C ASP A 46 13.02 -8.22 7.11
N ALA A 47 11.76 -8.37 6.74
CA ALA A 47 11.39 -9.21 5.61
C ALA A 47 12.01 -8.69 4.31
N ASN A 48 11.96 -7.40 4.09
CA ASN A 48 12.56 -6.78 2.91
C ASN A 48 14.07 -6.95 2.90
N PHE A 49 14.70 -6.78 4.05
CA PHE A 49 16.15 -6.89 4.15
C PHE A 49 16.61 -8.32 3.81
N GLU A 50 15.91 -9.34 4.32
CA GLU A 50 16.24 -10.72 4.00
C GLU A 50 16.04 -11.02 2.52
N PHE A 51 14.98 -10.46 1.93
CA PHE A 51 14.75 -10.63 0.50
C PHE A 51 15.87 -9.99 -0.30
N MET A 52 16.27 -8.77 0.06
CA MET A 52 17.34 -8.06 -0.65
C MET A 52 18.67 -8.78 -0.52
N LYS A 53 18.96 -9.33 0.66
CA LYS A 53 20.18 -10.13 0.85
C LYS A 53 20.20 -11.35 -0.06
N CYS A 54 19.05 -12.02 -0.16
CA CYS A 54 18.95 -13.17 -1.05
C CYS A 54 19.17 -12.78 -2.50
N LYS A 55 18.53 -11.67 -2.93
CA LYS A 55 18.66 -11.21 -4.32
C LYS A 55 20.09 -10.80 -4.64
N ALA A 56 20.83 -10.31 -3.66
CA ALA A 56 22.24 -9.94 -3.89
C ALA A 56 23.12 -11.16 -4.16
N LYS A 57 22.74 -12.32 -3.64
CA LYS A 57 23.51 -13.54 -3.83
C LYS A 57 23.01 -14.35 -5.02
N GLU A 58 21.71 -14.36 -5.26
CA GLU A 58 21.08 -15.22 -6.25
C GLU A 58 20.31 -14.37 -7.24
N SER A 59 20.63 -14.48 -8.51
CA SER A 59 19.94 -13.72 -9.54
C SER A 59 18.72 -14.46 -10.11
N HIS A 60 18.61 -15.77 -9.88
CA HIS A 60 17.51 -16.53 -10.43
C HIS A 60 16.21 -16.20 -9.68
N PRO A 61 15.11 -15.92 -10.41
CA PRO A 61 13.88 -15.49 -9.74
C PRO A 61 13.34 -16.43 -8.70
N THR A 62 13.48 -17.76 -8.88
CA THR A 62 12.92 -18.72 -7.94
C THR A 62 13.78 -18.91 -6.71
N ALA A 63 15.02 -18.45 -6.72
CA ALA A 63 15.93 -18.68 -5.59
C ALA A 63 15.50 -17.93 -4.32
N CYS A 64 14.76 -16.82 -4.48
CA CYS A 64 14.34 -16.00 -3.36
C CYS A 64 12.82 -16.01 -3.15
N GLU A 65 12.17 -17.07 -3.61
CA GLU A 65 10.71 -17.16 -3.55
C GLU A 65 10.19 -17.18 -2.12
N VAL A 66 10.90 -17.86 -1.23
CA VAL A 66 10.48 -17.92 0.19
C VAL A 66 10.53 -16.53 0.81
N GLN A 67 11.63 -15.81 0.60
CA GLN A 67 11.79 -14.46 1.16
C GLN A 67 10.77 -13.49 0.55
N GLY A 68 10.51 -13.62 -0.75
CA GLY A 68 9.51 -12.79 -1.42
C GLY A 68 8.12 -13.02 -0.88
N THR A 69 7.79 -14.27 -0.57
CA THR A 69 6.51 -14.61 0.03
C THR A 69 6.35 -13.95 1.40
N GLU A 70 7.42 -13.93 2.19
CA GLU A 70 7.37 -13.28 3.51
C GLU A 70 7.16 -11.78 3.39
N VAL A 71 7.75 -11.14 2.37
CA VAL A 71 7.50 -9.72 2.13
C VAL A 71 6.02 -9.49 1.81
N HIS A 72 5.44 -10.30 0.93
CA HIS A 72 4.04 -10.16 0.57
C HIS A 72 3.13 -10.38 1.77
N LYS A 73 3.41 -11.38 2.59
CA LYS A 73 2.62 -11.61 3.81
C LYS A 73 2.64 -10.40 4.72
N CYS A 74 3.82 -9.82 4.90
CA CYS A 74 3.96 -8.64 5.75
C CYS A 74 3.14 -7.48 5.22
N VAL A 75 3.22 -7.22 3.91
CA VAL A 75 2.50 -6.11 3.29
C VAL A 75 0.99 -6.32 3.39
N TYR A 76 0.49 -7.51 3.06
CA TYR A 76 -0.95 -7.76 3.14
C TYR A 76 -1.46 -7.68 4.59
N ASP A 77 -0.65 -8.13 5.55
CA ASP A 77 -1.02 -8.00 6.94
C ASP A 77 -1.14 -6.54 7.36
N LEU A 78 -0.27 -5.67 6.84
CA LEU A 78 -0.37 -4.25 7.11
C LEU A 78 -1.65 -3.66 6.56
N PHE A 79 -2.09 -4.07 5.37
CA PHE A 79 -3.36 -3.58 4.84
C PHE A 79 -4.53 -3.99 5.73
N LYS A 80 -4.49 -5.17 6.32
CA LYS A 80 -5.50 -5.55 7.30
C LYS A 80 -5.47 -4.62 8.51
N GLN A 81 -4.27 -4.26 8.96
CA GLN A 81 -4.14 -3.34 10.08
C GLN A 81 -4.63 -1.94 9.73
N PHE A 82 -4.38 -1.48 8.50
CA PHE A 82 -4.91 -0.19 8.08
C PHE A 82 -6.43 -0.19 8.12
N ALA A 83 -7.05 -1.27 7.65
CA ALA A 83 -8.51 -1.37 7.66
C ALA A 83 -9.07 -1.39 9.08
N ALA A 84 -8.33 -1.97 10.02
CA ALA A 84 -8.78 -2.05 11.40
C ALA A 84 -8.54 -0.78 12.20
N LYS A 85 -7.40 -0.11 11.93
CA LYS A 85 -6.95 0.99 12.80
C LYS A 85 -7.18 2.37 12.23
N ALA A 86 -7.09 2.54 10.92
CA ALA A 86 -7.19 3.86 10.31
C ALA A 86 -7.80 3.78 8.91
N PRO A 87 -8.99 3.19 8.76
CA PRO A 87 -9.56 2.96 7.43
C PRO A 87 -9.87 4.26 6.68
N GLN A 88 -10.42 5.25 7.36
CA GLN A 88 -10.82 6.49 6.72
C GLN A 88 -9.61 7.35 6.38
N GLU A 89 -8.66 7.40 7.28
CA GLU A 89 -7.44 8.17 7.07
C GLU A 89 -6.61 7.58 5.93
N PHE A 90 -6.59 6.26 5.80
CA PHE A 90 -5.92 5.61 4.71
C PHE A 90 -6.54 6.00 3.37
N VAL A 91 -7.86 5.95 3.28
CA VAL A 91 -8.58 6.33 2.05
C VAL A 91 -8.29 7.79 1.69
N ALA A 92 -8.34 8.68 2.67
CA ALA A 92 -8.09 10.10 2.41
C ALA A 92 -6.67 10.33 1.88
N TYR A 93 -5.70 9.62 2.45
CA TYR A 93 -4.32 9.77 2.00
C TYR A 93 -4.12 9.18 0.60
N ALA A 94 -4.64 7.98 0.35
CA ALA A 94 -4.54 7.36 -0.97
C ALA A 94 -5.24 8.22 -2.04
N GLN A 95 -6.41 8.78 -1.71
CA GLN A 95 -7.13 9.62 -2.64
C GLN A 95 -6.36 10.89 -2.96
N CYS A 96 -5.75 11.50 -1.94
CA CYS A 96 -4.92 12.69 -2.18
C CYS A 96 -3.76 12.36 -3.11
N ILE A 97 -3.08 11.23 -2.88
CA ILE A 97 -1.96 10.82 -3.72
C ILE A 97 -2.42 10.63 -5.16
N ASP A 98 -3.56 9.98 -5.34
CA ASP A 98 -4.10 9.75 -6.67
C ASP A 98 -4.45 11.06 -7.37
N ASP A 99 -5.06 11.99 -6.64
CA ASP A 99 -5.44 13.29 -7.18
C ASP A 99 -4.22 14.14 -7.54
N GLU A 100 -3.11 13.92 -6.87
CA GLU A 100 -1.88 14.69 -7.11
C GLU A 100 -0.89 13.95 -8.00
N ASP A 101 -1.37 13.02 -8.81
CA ASP A 101 -0.54 12.27 -9.76
C ASP A 101 0.61 11.53 -9.08
N LEU A 102 0.32 10.91 -7.94
CA LEU A 102 1.27 10.12 -7.15
C LEU A 102 2.41 10.97 -6.54
N ARG A 103 2.19 12.28 -6.41
CA ARG A 103 3.17 13.15 -5.77
C ARG A 103 2.90 13.21 -4.28
N VAL A 104 3.45 12.26 -3.57
CA VAL A 104 3.20 12.07 -2.13
C VAL A 104 3.51 13.33 -1.32
N TYR A 105 4.54 14.07 -1.74
CA TYR A 105 4.95 15.26 -1.00
C TYR A 105 3.88 16.36 -0.95
N LYS A 106 2.86 16.26 -1.78
CA LYS A 106 1.75 17.21 -1.77
C LYS A 106 0.65 16.80 -0.80
N CYS A 107 0.79 15.66 -0.15
CA CYS A 107 -0.26 15.12 0.72
C CYS A 107 0.22 14.99 2.16
N LYS A 108 0.98 15.97 2.64
CA LYS A 108 1.58 15.88 3.98
C LYS A 108 0.54 15.86 5.10
N ASP A 109 -0.55 16.60 4.94
CA ASP A 109 -1.57 16.65 5.99
C ASP A 109 -2.28 15.32 6.13
N THR A 110 -2.67 14.70 5.01
CA THR A 110 -3.31 13.39 5.04
C THR A 110 -2.32 12.31 5.49
N GLN A 111 -1.06 12.45 5.11
CA GLN A 111 -0.02 11.53 5.56
C GLN A 111 0.10 11.56 7.08
N LYS A 112 0.20 12.75 7.65
CA LYS A 112 0.33 12.88 9.10
C LYS A 112 -0.89 12.33 9.83
N ALA A 113 -2.08 12.61 9.31
CA ALA A 113 -3.30 12.11 9.93
C ALA A 113 -3.34 10.60 9.90
N PHE A 114 -3.00 10.00 8.77
CA PHE A 114 -3.00 8.56 8.64
C PHE A 114 -1.99 7.91 9.57
N GLU A 115 -0.75 8.37 9.54
CA GLU A 115 0.31 7.75 10.35
C GLU A 115 0.06 7.96 11.84
N ARG A 116 -0.42 9.14 12.23
CA ARG A 116 -0.74 9.39 13.63
C ARG A 116 -1.83 8.44 14.12
N THR A 117 -2.90 8.30 13.35
CA THR A 117 -4.00 7.42 13.74
C THR A 117 -3.57 5.97 13.77
N PHE A 118 -2.81 5.56 12.77
CA PHE A 118 -2.36 4.17 12.69
C PHE A 118 -1.46 3.80 13.88
N TYR A 119 -0.49 4.63 14.19
CA TYR A 119 0.45 4.31 15.26
C TYR A 119 -0.14 4.52 16.65
N ALA A 120 -1.16 5.36 16.78
CA ALA A 120 -1.80 5.57 18.06
C ALA A 120 -2.73 4.40 18.44
N ALA A 121 -3.28 3.70 17.45
CA ALA A 121 -4.17 2.58 17.70
C ALA A 121 -3.34 1.33 17.94
N ALA A 122 -2.83 1.22 19.12
CA ALA A 122 -1.93 0.11 19.46
C ALA A 122 -2.69 -1.19 19.70
#